data_649ca1ec6e415d263094cd900c24397c
#
_entry.id   649ca1ec6e415d263094cd900c24397c
#
_cell.length_a   1.000
_cell.length_b   1.000
_cell.length_c   1.000
_cell.angle_alpha   90.00
_cell.angle_beta   90.00
_cell.angle_gamma   90.00
#
_symmetry.space_group_name_H-M   'P 1'
#
loop_
_entity.id
_entity.type
_entity.pdbx_description
1 polymer ?
#
loop_
_entity_poly.entity_id
_entity_poly.type
_entity_poly.pdbx_seq_one_letter_code
_entity_poly.pdbx_strand_id
1 'polypeptide(L)'
;LGTVHLRWEAPEHDTSHAGKVTEIERDITRAMFVKSELDGSPHRRAQALAAEFAEILRGSYWAKESRLSSLVPVADGLARELPRDQAVQDLARMVRRAADIKEGEGAHHRQPLRDE
;
A
#
# COMPACT_ATOMS: atom_id res chain seq x y z
N LEU A 1 22.70 -13.21 1.41
CA LEU A 1 21.42 -13.83 1.79
C LEU A 1 20.68 -14.46 0.60
N GLY A 2 20.93 -14.03 -0.59
CA GLY A 2 20.35 -14.53 -1.83
C GLY A 2 20.65 -13.61 -2.99
N THR A 3 20.24 -14.02 -4.18
CA THR A 3 20.43 -13.24 -5.39
C THR A 3 19.11 -13.21 -6.16
N VAL A 4 18.72 -12.04 -6.65
CA VAL A 4 17.56 -11.88 -7.54
C VAL A 4 18.05 -11.80 -8.96
N HIS A 5 17.52 -12.68 -9.82
CA HIS A 5 17.77 -12.67 -11.26
C HIS A 5 16.51 -12.20 -11.98
N LEU A 6 16.65 -11.24 -12.87
CA LEU A 6 15.58 -10.76 -13.74
C LEU A 6 16.05 -10.92 -15.18
N ARG A 7 15.17 -11.52 -15.99
CA ARG A 7 15.37 -11.68 -17.43
C ARG A 7 14.10 -11.26 -18.15
N TRP A 8 14.23 -10.44 -19.16
CA TRP A 8 13.11 -10.04 -19.98
C TRP A 8 13.54 -9.82 -21.43
N GLU A 9 12.59 -9.90 -22.32
CA GLU A 9 12.73 -9.60 -23.73
C GLU A 9 11.99 -8.28 -24.05
N ALA A 10 12.62 -7.40 -24.82
CA ALA A 10 11.99 -6.15 -25.22
C ALA A 10 10.79 -6.42 -26.13
N PRO A 11 9.65 -5.69 -25.95
CA PRO A 11 8.46 -5.86 -26.78
C PRO A 11 8.72 -5.61 -28.25
N GLU A 12 7.97 -6.27 -29.13
CA GLU A 12 8.12 -6.16 -30.60
C GLU A 12 7.87 -4.74 -31.13
N HIS A 13 7.11 -3.91 -30.42
CA HIS A 13 6.84 -2.52 -30.79
C HIS A 13 7.97 -1.54 -30.39
N ASP A 14 8.95 -1.98 -29.64
CA ASP A 14 10.17 -1.21 -29.43
C ASP A 14 11.12 -1.43 -30.62
N THR A 15 10.97 -0.61 -31.65
CA THR A 15 11.71 -0.71 -32.90
C THR A 15 13.24 -0.62 -32.74
N SER A 16 13.72 -0.10 -31.59
CA SER A 16 15.15 0.02 -31.31
C SER A 16 15.75 -1.22 -30.66
N HIS A 17 14.94 -2.01 -29.95
CA HIS A 17 15.41 -3.11 -29.09
C HIS A 17 14.56 -4.39 -29.21
N ALA A 18 13.68 -4.49 -30.22
CA ALA A 18 12.81 -5.65 -30.41
C ALA A 18 13.59 -6.95 -30.37
N GLY A 19 13.12 -7.93 -29.58
CA GLY A 19 13.73 -9.23 -29.42
C GLY A 19 15.04 -9.26 -28.61
N LYS A 20 15.50 -8.11 -28.09
CA LYS A 20 16.68 -8.06 -27.24
C LYS A 20 16.36 -8.62 -25.84
N VAL A 21 17.08 -9.65 -25.44
CA VAL A 21 17.02 -10.22 -24.08
C VAL A 21 17.95 -9.42 -23.18
N THR A 22 17.42 -8.94 -22.05
CA THR A 22 18.21 -8.29 -21.01
C THR A 22 18.15 -9.11 -19.74
N GLU A 23 19.30 -9.28 -19.11
CA GLU A 23 19.40 -9.93 -17.79
C GLU A 23 20.07 -8.98 -16.81
N ILE A 24 19.55 -8.94 -15.59
CA ILE A 24 20.19 -8.30 -14.46
C ILE A 24 20.20 -9.22 -13.26
N GLU A 25 21.22 -9.06 -12.45
CA GLU A 25 21.42 -9.79 -11.21
C GLU A 25 21.70 -8.81 -10.09
N ARG A 26 21.10 -9.05 -8.94
CA ARG A 26 21.31 -8.26 -7.73
C ARG A 26 21.40 -9.13 -6.49
N ASP A 27 22.49 -9.00 -5.78
CA ASP A 27 22.66 -9.67 -4.50
C ASP A 27 21.81 -9.00 -3.42
N ILE A 28 21.12 -9.82 -2.64
CA ILE A 28 20.40 -9.38 -1.45
C ILE A 28 21.39 -9.40 -0.28
N THR A 29 21.79 -8.22 0.17
CA THR A 29 22.71 -8.07 1.28
C THR A 29 21.97 -7.73 2.57
N ARG A 30 22.58 -8.00 3.71
CA ARG A 30 22.02 -7.66 5.01
C ARG A 30 21.76 -6.16 5.18
N ALA A 31 22.56 -5.32 4.55
CA ALA A 31 22.41 -3.86 4.57
C ALA A 31 21.12 -3.36 3.88
N MET A 32 20.49 -4.18 3.02
CA MET A 32 19.23 -3.85 2.36
C MET A 32 18.01 -4.01 3.27
N PHE A 33 18.18 -4.68 4.41
CA PHE A 33 17.09 -4.90 5.36
C PHE A 33 17.00 -3.72 6.33
N VAL A 34 15.82 -3.21 6.52
CA VAL A 34 15.50 -2.24 7.56
C VAL A 34 15.03 -2.98 8.81
N LYS A 35 15.26 -2.39 9.98
CA LYS A 35 14.87 -3.01 11.26
C LYS A 35 13.36 -3.00 11.48
N SER A 36 12.68 -2.00 10.92
CA SER A 36 11.22 -1.90 10.95
C SER A 36 10.71 -1.14 9.73
N GLU A 37 9.42 -1.22 9.47
CA GLU A 37 8.78 -0.42 8.41
C GLU A 37 8.93 1.08 8.64
N LEU A 38 9.00 1.52 9.91
CA LEU A 38 9.20 2.92 10.28
C LEU A 38 10.57 3.47 9.87
N ASP A 39 11.56 2.59 9.72
CA ASP A 39 12.92 2.95 9.27
C ASP A 39 13.01 3.04 7.73
N GLY A 40 11.95 2.71 7.02
CA GLY A 40 11.88 2.82 5.56
C GLY A 40 11.71 4.26 5.08
N SER A 41 12.06 4.52 3.82
CA SER A 41 11.76 5.81 3.20
C SER A 41 10.25 6.08 3.20
N PRO A 42 9.81 7.36 3.20
CA PRO A 42 8.38 7.69 3.15
C PRO A 42 7.64 7.04 1.98
N HIS A 43 8.24 6.95 0.80
CA HIS A 43 7.65 6.28 -0.36
C HIS A 43 7.46 4.78 -0.14
N ARG A 44 8.42 4.11 0.51
CA ARG A 44 8.29 2.70 0.84
C ARG A 44 7.16 2.45 1.84
N ARG A 45 7.04 3.31 2.85
CA ARG A 45 5.93 3.25 3.82
C ARG A 45 4.58 3.52 3.15
N ALA A 46 4.54 4.42 2.16
CA ALA A 46 3.33 4.66 1.37
C ALA A 46 2.93 3.43 0.54
N GLN A 47 3.89 2.71 -0.04
CA GLN A 47 3.63 1.45 -0.74
C GLN A 47 3.06 0.38 0.19
N ALA A 48 3.63 0.22 1.38
CA ALA A 48 3.15 -0.72 2.40
C ALA A 48 1.72 -0.36 2.86
N LEU A 49 1.45 0.92 3.10
CA LEU A 49 0.12 1.43 3.43
C LEU A 49 -0.90 1.11 2.33
N ALA A 50 -0.54 1.35 1.06
CA ALA A 50 -1.43 1.06 -0.06
C ALA A 50 -1.76 -0.43 -0.16
N ALA A 51 -0.77 -1.30 0.06
CA ALA A 51 -0.97 -2.74 0.06
C ALA A 51 -1.89 -3.19 1.20
N GLU A 52 -1.68 -2.71 2.42
CA GLU A 52 -2.53 -3.02 3.57
C GLU A 52 -3.95 -2.50 3.38
N PHE A 53 -4.11 -1.28 2.88
CA PHE A 53 -5.41 -0.70 2.55
C PHE A 53 -6.17 -1.57 1.53
N ALA A 54 -5.51 -2.01 0.47
CA ALA A 54 -6.10 -2.89 -0.53
C ALA A 54 -6.53 -4.25 0.06
N GLU A 55 -5.71 -4.85 0.92
CA GLU A 55 -6.02 -6.11 1.59
C GLU A 55 -7.25 -5.99 2.52
N ILE A 56 -7.38 -4.88 3.24
CA ILE A 56 -8.55 -4.61 4.09
C ILE A 56 -9.81 -4.46 3.23
N LEU A 57 -9.75 -3.67 2.15
CA LEU A 57 -10.88 -3.47 1.24
C LEU A 57 -11.34 -4.76 0.57
N ARG A 58 -10.40 -5.61 0.20
CA ARG A 58 -10.66 -6.91 -0.41
C ARG A 58 -11.24 -7.93 0.58
N GLY A 59 -11.20 -7.67 1.87
CA GLY A 59 -11.60 -8.61 2.92
C GLY A 59 -10.66 -9.81 3.03
N SER A 60 -9.38 -9.60 2.77
CA SER A 60 -8.36 -10.64 2.83
C SER A 60 -8.27 -11.30 4.21
N TYR A 61 -8.02 -12.59 4.21
CA TYR A 61 -7.78 -13.36 5.43
C TYR A 61 -6.66 -12.73 6.30
N TRP A 62 -5.60 -12.25 5.65
CA TRP A 62 -4.43 -11.65 6.30
C TRP A 62 -4.71 -10.28 6.94
N ALA A 63 -5.79 -9.61 6.54
CA ALA A 63 -6.19 -8.30 7.04
C ALA A 63 -7.39 -8.35 8.00
N LYS A 64 -7.80 -9.52 8.48
CA LYS A 64 -9.00 -9.69 9.33
C LYS A 64 -8.97 -8.88 10.62
N GLU A 65 -7.79 -8.69 11.20
CA GLU A 65 -7.59 -7.94 12.44
C GLU A 65 -7.25 -6.47 12.19
N SER A 66 -6.95 -6.11 10.94
CA SER A 66 -6.62 -4.74 10.55
C SER A 66 -7.88 -3.89 10.39
N ARG A 67 -7.81 -2.63 10.83
CA ARG A 67 -8.92 -1.68 10.76
C ARG A 67 -8.54 -0.48 9.90
N LEU A 68 -9.49 -0.01 9.08
CA LEU A 68 -9.30 1.19 8.27
C LEU A 68 -8.97 2.42 9.12
N SER A 69 -9.62 2.56 10.27
CA SER A 69 -9.36 3.67 11.20
C SER A 69 -7.93 3.72 11.72
N SER A 70 -7.25 2.59 11.84
CA SER A 70 -5.84 2.55 12.27
C SER A 70 -4.87 3.02 11.18
N LEU A 71 -5.29 2.97 9.91
CA LEU A 71 -4.48 3.45 8.79
C LEU A 71 -4.53 4.98 8.62
N VAL A 72 -5.57 5.64 9.13
CA VAL A 72 -5.76 7.08 8.96
C VAL A 72 -4.57 7.90 9.48
N PRO A 73 -4.09 7.73 10.73
CA PRO A 73 -2.96 8.50 11.23
C PRO A 73 -1.67 8.23 10.45
N VAL A 74 -1.47 7.01 9.95
CA VAL A 74 -0.31 6.66 9.12
C VAL A 74 -0.38 7.38 7.77
N ALA A 75 -1.54 7.36 7.13
CA ALA A 75 -1.80 8.05 5.86
C ALA A 75 -1.62 9.57 5.99
N ASP A 76 -2.12 10.16 7.05
CA ASP A 76 -1.98 11.59 7.35
C ASP A 76 -0.53 11.98 7.62
N GLY A 77 0.21 11.15 8.33
CA GLY A 77 1.64 11.33 8.55
C GLY A 77 2.42 11.36 7.24
N LEU A 78 2.19 10.40 6.36
CA LEU A 78 2.82 10.33 5.04
C LEU A 78 2.46 11.52 4.15
N ALA A 79 1.20 11.95 4.17
CA ALA A 79 0.76 13.13 3.42
C ALA A 79 1.46 14.41 3.88
N ARG A 80 1.80 14.54 5.16
CA ARG A 80 2.61 15.65 5.70
C ARG A 80 4.07 15.55 5.33
N GLU A 81 4.65 14.33 5.30
CA GLU A 81 6.04 14.11 4.90
C GLU A 81 6.26 14.31 3.40
N LEU A 82 5.26 14.00 2.58
CA LEU A 82 5.30 14.06 1.11
C LEU A 82 4.24 15.03 0.56
N PRO A 83 4.30 16.32 0.91
CA PRO A 83 3.21 17.27 0.59
C PRO A 83 3.04 17.54 -0.92
N ARG A 84 4.06 17.26 -1.72
CA ARG A 84 4.05 17.46 -3.19
C ARG A 84 3.75 16.18 -3.97
N ASP A 85 3.65 15.06 -3.29
CA ASP A 85 3.32 13.78 -3.93
C ASP A 85 1.81 13.60 -4.00
N GLN A 86 1.24 13.86 -5.20
CA GLN A 86 -0.20 13.80 -5.42
C GLN A 86 -0.77 12.39 -5.16
N ALA A 87 -0.05 11.33 -5.51
CA ALA A 87 -0.50 9.97 -5.30
C ALA A 87 -0.64 9.65 -3.79
N VAL A 88 0.30 10.15 -2.97
CA VAL A 88 0.22 10.00 -1.51
C VAL A 88 -0.94 10.82 -0.92
N GLN A 89 -1.18 12.04 -1.43
CA GLN A 89 -2.33 12.86 -1.01
C GLN A 89 -3.65 12.16 -1.35
N ASP A 90 -3.74 11.58 -2.54
CA ASP A 90 -4.93 10.84 -2.98
C ASP A 90 -5.15 9.57 -2.14
N LEU A 91 -4.09 8.82 -1.86
CA LEU A 91 -4.16 7.66 -0.98
C LEU A 91 -4.68 8.03 0.42
N ALA A 92 -4.17 9.10 1.01
CA ALA A 92 -4.61 9.55 2.33
C ALA A 92 -6.11 9.93 2.33
N ARG A 93 -6.59 10.59 1.28
CA ARG A 93 -8.03 10.89 1.11
C ARG A 93 -8.87 9.64 0.99
N MET A 94 -8.43 8.65 0.21
CA MET A 94 -9.14 7.38 0.05
C MET A 94 -9.23 6.60 1.36
N VAL A 95 -8.15 6.53 2.13
CA VAL A 95 -8.12 5.86 3.43
C VAL A 95 -9.10 6.51 4.40
N ARG A 96 -9.10 7.83 4.53
CA ARG A 96 -10.07 8.57 5.38
C ARG A 96 -11.50 8.29 4.95
N ARG A 97 -11.78 8.42 3.65
CA ARG A 97 -13.13 8.22 3.12
C ARG A 97 -13.64 6.80 3.37
N ALA A 98 -12.80 5.80 3.21
CA ALA A 98 -13.16 4.41 3.47
C ALA A 98 -13.42 4.16 4.96
N ALA A 99 -12.63 4.76 5.86
CA ALA A 99 -12.84 4.69 7.30
C ALA A 99 -14.18 5.31 7.71
N ASP A 100 -14.50 6.51 7.19
CA ASP A 100 -15.76 7.21 7.46
C ASP A 100 -16.99 6.40 7.01
N ILE A 101 -16.93 5.79 5.82
CA ILE A 101 -18.02 4.95 5.29
C ILE A 101 -18.24 3.74 6.19
N LYS A 102 -17.17 3.04 6.59
CA LYS A 102 -17.28 1.84 7.41
C LYS A 102 -17.78 2.13 8.82
N GLU A 103 -17.40 3.24 9.41
CA GLU A 103 -17.90 3.69 10.71
C GLU A 103 -19.36 4.13 10.61
N GLY A 104 -19.76 4.79 9.53
CA GLY A 104 -21.14 5.17 9.25
C GLY A 104 -22.08 3.97 9.10
N GLU A 105 -21.64 2.90 8.44
CA GLU A 105 -22.41 1.64 8.33
C GLU A 105 -22.56 0.97 9.70
N GLY A 106 -21.53 0.98 10.55
CA GLY A 106 -21.59 0.43 11.89
C GLY A 106 -22.56 1.17 12.83
N ALA A 107 -22.78 2.46 12.63
CA ALA A 107 -23.71 3.28 13.41
C ALA A 107 -25.17 3.01 13.03
N HIS A 108 -25.47 2.71 11.76
CA HIS A 108 -26.84 2.40 11.33
C HIS A 108 -27.32 1.01 11.78
N HIS A 109 -26.43 0.09 12.10
CA HIS A 109 -26.80 -1.25 12.57
C HIS A 109 -27.09 -1.33 14.08
N ARG A 110 -26.95 -0.21 14.81
CA ARG A 110 -27.20 -0.11 16.27
C ARG A 110 -28.43 0.70 16.64
N GLN A 111 -29.46 0.77 15.80
CA GLN A 111 -30.75 1.25 16.28
C GLN A 111 -31.41 0.12 17.09
N PRO A 112 -31.55 0.28 18.41
CA PRO A 112 -32.38 -0.65 19.17
C PRO A 112 -33.82 -0.52 18.68
N LEU A 113 -34.44 -1.67 18.41
CA LEU A 113 -35.87 -1.75 18.25
C LEU A 113 -36.51 -1.01 19.44
N ARG A 114 -37.22 0.06 19.18
CA ARG A 114 -38.12 0.64 20.16
C ARG A 114 -39.23 -0.38 20.34
N ASP A 115 -39.22 -1.04 21.48
CA ASP A 115 -40.39 -1.74 22.00
C ASP A 115 -41.46 -0.68 22.25
N GLU A 116 -42.57 -0.78 21.53
CA GLU A 116 -43.83 -0.13 21.89
C GLU A 116 -44.50 -0.88 23.03
#